data_6142d425d3b3ae5ff61e8dcc094dfa6c
#
_entry.id   6142d425d3b3ae5ff61e8dcc094dfa6c
#
_cell.length_a   1.000
_cell.length_b   1.000
_cell.length_c   1.000
_cell.angle_alpha   90.00
_cell.angle_beta   90.00
_cell.angle_gamma   90.00
#
_symmetry.space_group_name_H-M   'P 1'
#
loop_
_entity.id
_entity.type
_entity.pdbx_description
1 polymer ?
#
loop_
_entity_poly.entity_id
_entity_poly.type
_entity_poly.pdbx_seq_one_letter_code
_entity_poly.pdbx_strand_id
1 'polypeptide(L)'
;MTEKETQANKELLLKDLSARLPYGVKINESTQGDFTVIGLTTERVFTTCEIEGCHNDFPIECVKPYLFPLSSLTEEQRNNISKLLIDTQNEFSPYGKLNMKGCDNLFICSVKQSNALINYCLANHLDINGLIEKELAIDATGLDIY
;
A
#
# COMPACT_ATOMS: atom_id res chain seq x y z
N MET A 1 20.98 -15.05 0.71
CA MET A 1 19.61 -15.03 0.13
C MET A 1 19.55 -16.05 -1.00
N THR A 2 18.59 -16.93 -0.98
CA THR A 2 18.41 -17.93 -2.05
C THR A 2 17.71 -17.30 -3.25
N GLU A 3 17.87 -17.87 -4.45
CA GLU A 3 17.14 -17.41 -5.65
C GLU A 3 15.62 -17.40 -5.45
N LYS A 4 15.11 -18.37 -4.69
CA LYS A 4 13.70 -18.49 -4.36
C LYS A 4 13.21 -17.34 -3.46
N GLU A 5 14.01 -16.92 -2.49
CA GLU A 5 13.71 -15.77 -1.63
C GLU A 5 13.77 -14.46 -2.42
N THR A 6 14.72 -14.32 -3.32
CA THR A 6 14.84 -13.14 -4.19
C THR A 6 13.62 -13.02 -5.08
N GLN A 7 13.16 -14.12 -5.68
CA GLN A 7 11.97 -14.13 -6.52
C GLN A 7 10.70 -13.81 -5.71
N ALA A 8 10.54 -14.40 -4.51
CA ALA A 8 9.40 -14.11 -3.63
C ALA A 8 9.36 -12.63 -3.18
N ASN A 9 10.52 -12.05 -2.88
CA ASN A 9 10.63 -10.64 -2.51
C ASN A 9 10.27 -9.71 -3.70
N LYS A 10 10.71 -10.07 -4.90
CA LYS A 10 10.36 -9.34 -6.14
C LYS A 10 8.86 -9.37 -6.40
N GLU A 11 8.21 -10.52 -6.26
CA GLU A 11 6.77 -10.67 -6.44
C GLU A 11 5.98 -9.87 -5.39
N LEU A 12 6.42 -9.89 -4.13
CA LEU A 12 5.81 -9.13 -3.05
C LEU A 12 5.91 -7.62 -3.32
N LEU A 13 7.10 -7.16 -3.72
CA LEU A 13 7.34 -5.76 -4.04
C LEU A 13 6.54 -5.29 -5.26
N LEU A 14 6.47 -6.11 -6.31
CA LEU A 14 5.65 -5.83 -7.48
C LEU A 14 4.16 -5.69 -7.12
N LYS A 15 3.66 -6.60 -6.30
CA LYS A 15 2.26 -6.57 -5.84
C LYS A 15 1.97 -5.31 -5.02
N ASP A 16 2.85 -4.96 -4.10
CA ASP A 16 2.70 -3.78 -3.25
C ASP A 16 2.74 -2.48 -4.07
N LEU A 17 3.74 -2.31 -4.93
CA LEU A 17 3.87 -1.13 -5.79
C LEU A 17 2.71 -0.98 -6.76
N SER A 18 2.21 -2.09 -7.32
CA SER A 18 1.04 -2.07 -8.22
C SER A 18 -0.21 -1.54 -7.52
N ALA A 19 -0.43 -1.93 -6.27
CA ALA A 19 -1.55 -1.45 -5.47
C ALA A 19 -1.43 0.04 -5.10
N ARG A 20 -0.21 0.55 -4.97
CA ARG A 20 0.07 1.95 -4.58
C ARG A 20 0.19 2.91 -5.75
N LEU A 21 0.24 2.40 -6.98
CA LEU A 21 0.43 3.24 -8.17
C LEU A 21 -0.55 4.42 -8.26
N PRO A 22 -1.87 4.27 -7.97
CA PRO A 22 -2.81 5.39 -8.00
C PRO A 22 -2.56 6.48 -6.95
N TYR A 23 -1.76 6.20 -5.93
CA TYR A 23 -1.56 7.07 -4.77
C TYR A 23 -0.21 7.81 -4.77
N GLY A 24 0.53 7.74 -5.88
CA GLY A 24 1.77 8.49 -6.03
C GLY A 24 2.90 8.03 -5.11
N VAL A 25 3.12 6.71 -5.02
CA VAL A 25 4.17 6.15 -4.18
C VAL A 25 5.55 6.65 -4.61
N LYS A 26 6.35 7.06 -3.63
CA LYS A 26 7.74 7.45 -3.82
C LYS A 26 8.67 6.30 -3.51
N ILE A 27 9.72 6.20 -4.29
CA ILE A 27 10.76 5.18 -4.17
C ILE A 27 12.13 5.82 -4.09
N ASN A 28 13.06 5.10 -3.49
CA ASN A 28 14.49 5.38 -3.57
C ASN A 28 15.18 4.32 -4.45
N GLU A 29 16.04 4.79 -5.33
CA GLU A 29 17.07 3.97 -5.96
C GLU A 29 18.44 4.42 -5.43
N SER A 30 19.24 3.48 -4.94
CA SER A 30 20.41 3.75 -4.09
C SER A 30 21.49 4.63 -4.74
N THR A 31 21.55 4.67 -6.06
CA THR A 31 22.59 5.42 -6.81
C THR A 31 22.10 6.75 -7.37
N GLN A 32 20.80 6.89 -7.61
CA GLN A 32 20.22 8.04 -8.29
C GLN A 32 19.26 8.87 -7.44
N GLY A 33 18.79 8.34 -6.29
CA GLY A 33 17.98 9.09 -5.35
C GLY A 33 16.49 8.75 -5.39
N ASP A 34 15.64 9.75 -5.19
CA ASP A 34 14.19 9.60 -4.94
C ASP A 34 13.36 9.97 -6.16
N PHE A 35 12.34 9.15 -6.43
CA PHE A 35 11.47 9.31 -7.59
C PHE A 35 10.02 8.98 -7.23
N THR A 36 9.08 9.48 -8.03
CA THR A 36 7.67 9.06 -7.96
C THR A 36 7.40 8.02 -9.04
N VAL A 37 6.76 6.93 -8.66
CA VAL A 37 6.38 5.85 -9.59
C VAL A 37 5.21 6.29 -10.46
N ILE A 38 5.34 6.09 -11.78
CA ILE A 38 4.31 6.41 -12.77
C ILE A 38 3.84 5.19 -13.56
N GLY A 39 4.53 4.09 -13.47
CA GLY A 39 4.16 2.86 -14.17
C GLY A 39 4.99 1.67 -13.72
N LEU A 40 4.54 0.49 -14.06
CA LEU A 40 5.15 -0.78 -13.71
C LEU A 40 4.99 -1.79 -14.85
N THR A 41 6.02 -2.63 -14.99
CA THR A 41 5.91 -3.94 -15.64
C THR A 41 6.29 -5.02 -14.62
N THR A 42 6.27 -6.28 -15.01
CA THR A 42 6.70 -7.39 -14.14
C THR A 42 8.18 -7.34 -13.76
N GLU A 43 8.97 -6.54 -14.47
CA GLU A 43 10.42 -6.48 -14.30
C GLU A 43 10.93 -5.08 -13.92
N ARG A 44 10.19 -4.02 -14.26
CA ARG A 44 10.69 -2.65 -14.16
C ARG A 44 9.68 -1.68 -13.56
N VAL A 45 10.21 -0.69 -12.87
CA VAL A 45 9.49 0.47 -12.33
C VAL A 45 9.83 1.68 -13.17
N PHE A 46 8.79 2.37 -13.67
CA PHE A 46 8.94 3.63 -14.41
C PHE A 46 8.65 4.81 -13.49
N THR A 47 9.50 5.82 -13.55
CA THR A 47 9.45 6.94 -12.61
C THR A 47 9.43 8.28 -13.32
N THR A 48 8.98 9.31 -12.60
CA THR A 48 9.15 10.70 -13.03
C THR A 48 10.63 11.05 -13.11
N CYS A 49 10.98 11.91 -14.08
CA CYS A 49 12.26 12.56 -14.15
C CYS A 49 12.06 14.07 -14.01
N GLU A 50 12.96 14.76 -13.33
CA GLU A 50 12.94 16.24 -13.22
C GLU A 50 13.26 16.93 -14.55
N ILE A 51 13.86 16.22 -15.49
CA ILE A 51 14.19 16.72 -16.83
C ILE A 51 13.01 16.42 -17.76
N GLU A 52 12.44 17.44 -18.34
CA GLU A 52 11.31 17.35 -19.27
C GLU A 52 11.64 16.40 -20.44
N GLY A 53 10.78 15.37 -20.64
CA GLY A 53 10.95 14.37 -21.68
C GLY A 53 11.88 13.20 -21.34
N CYS A 54 12.45 13.16 -20.14
CA CYS A 54 13.26 12.06 -19.64
C CYS A 54 12.40 11.14 -18.73
N HIS A 55 12.45 9.84 -18.97
CA HIS A 55 11.86 8.84 -18.10
C HIS A 55 12.97 7.95 -17.58
N ASN A 56 13.03 7.80 -16.25
CA ASN A 56 13.89 6.81 -15.62
C ASN A 56 13.11 5.53 -15.41
N ASP A 57 13.76 4.41 -15.62
CA ASP A 57 13.23 3.10 -15.31
C ASP A 57 14.30 2.26 -14.61
N PHE A 58 13.85 1.51 -13.61
CA PHE A 58 14.72 0.71 -12.75
C PHE A 58 14.22 -0.73 -12.65
N PRO A 59 15.10 -1.72 -12.51
CA PRO A 59 14.69 -3.05 -12.09
C PRO A 59 13.93 -3.00 -10.76
N ILE A 60 12.86 -3.78 -10.60
CA ILE A 60 12.04 -3.77 -9.38
C ILE A 60 12.90 -4.05 -8.14
N GLU A 61 13.84 -4.97 -8.23
CA GLU A 61 14.73 -5.35 -7.13
C GLU A 61 15.72 -4.25 -6.70
N CYS A 62 15.87 -3.19 -7.49
CA CYS A 62 16.79 -2.08 -7.19
C CYS A 62 16.11 -0.91 -6.48
N VAL A 63 14.80 -0.93 -6.32
CA VAL A 63 14.04 0.17 -5.72
C VAL A 63 13.45 -0.22 -4.37
N LYS A 64 13.33 0.78 -3.48
CA LYS A 64 12.66 0.64 -2.19
C LYS A 64 11.61 1.74 -2.03
N PRO A 65 10.33 1.41 -1.86
CA PRO A 65 9.31 2.42 -1.57
C PRO A 65 9.51 3.03 -0.18
N TYR A 66 9.12 4.28 -0.04
CA TYR A 66 8.99 4.95 1.25
C TYR A 66 7.62 4.66 1.84
N LEU A 67 7.58 4.00 2.99
CA LEU A 67 6.35 3.60 3.66
C LEU A 67 6.39 3.98 5.14
N PHE A 68 5.23 4.14 5.74
CA PHE A 68 5.07 4.34 7.17
C PHE A 68 4.71 3.02 7.86
N PRO A 69 5.43 2.61 8.92
CA PRO A 69 5.06 1.42 9.66
C PRO A 69 3.70 1.60 10.36
N LEU A 70 2.94 0.52 10.51
CA LEU A 70 1.63 0.57 11.20
C LEU A 70 1.75 1.06 12.65
N SER A 71 2.91 0.92 13.26
CA SER A 71 3.20 1.46 14.60
C SER A 71 3.27 2.99 14.65
N SER A 72 3.43 3.66 13.52
CA SER A 72 3.54 5.12 13.40
C SER A 72 2.21 5.82 13.10
N LEU A 73 1.08 5.11 13.17
CA LEU A 73 -0.24 5.68 12.96
C LEU A 73 -0.48 6.89 13.87
N THR A 74 -0.89 8.01 13.26
CA THR A 74 -1.33 9.19 13.99
C THR A 74 -2.68 8.94 14.66
N GLU A 75 -3.04 9.77 15.64
CA GLU A 75 -4.36 9.70 16.27
C GLU A 75 -5.49 9.94 15.25
N GLU A 76 -5.30 10.88 14.32
CA GLU A 76 -6.24 11.13 13.24
C GLU A 76 -6.42 9.90 12.34
N GLN A 77 -5.34 9.24 11.96
CA GLN A 77 -5.40 8.02 11.15
C GLN A 77 -6.12 6.88 11.88
N ARG A 78 -5.86 6.71 13.19
CA ARG A 78 -6.56 5.73 14.02
C ARG A 78 -8.06 6.01 14.08
N ASN A 79 -8.44 7.27 14.25
CA ASN A 79 -9.83 7.70 14.27
C ASN A 79 -10.53 7.46 12.92
N ASN A 80 -9.86 7.74 11.82
CA ASN A 80 -10.37 7.49 10.48
C ASN A 80 -10.57 5.99 10.21
N ILE A 81 -9.62 5.16 10.60
CA ILE A 81 -9.74 3.70 10.53
C ILE A 81 -10.92 3.22 11.38
N SER A 82 -11.05 3.71 12.60
CA SER A 82 -12.15 3.36 13.49
C SER A 82 -13.50 3.73 12.89
N LYS A 83 -13.63 4.88 12.24
CA LYS A 83 -14.86 5.28 11.53
C LYS A 83 -15.19 4.33 10.38
N LEU A 84 -14.23 3.95 9.57
CA LEU A 84 -14.42 2.98 8.49
C LEU A 84 -14.94 1.63 9.02
N LEU A 85 -14.46 1.21 10.19
CA LEU A 85 -14.91 -0.01 10.85
C LEU A 85 -16.32 0.10 11.44
N ILE A 86 -16.69 1.28 11.97
CA ILE A 86 -18.01 1.54 12.58
C ILE A 86 -19.07 1.74 11.50
N ASP A 87 -18.80 2.46 10.42
CA ASP A 87 -19.77 2.76 9.37
C ASP A 87 -20.27 1.48 8.71
N THR A 88 -19.44 0.47 8.57
CA THR A 88 -19.85 -0.85 8.10
C THR A 88 -20.67 -1.63 9.14
N GLN A 89 -20.45 -1.40 10.43
CA GLN A 89 -21.30 -2.01 11.48
C GLN A 89 -22.69 -1.38 11.53
N ASN A 90 -22.83 -0.11 11.18
CA ASN A 90 -24.11 0.60 11.14
C ASN A 90 -24.99 0.18 9.95
N GLU A 91 -24.41 -0.35 8.87
CA GLU A 91 -25.17 -1.00 7.79
C GLU A 91 -25.77 -2.36 8.24
N PHE A 92 -25.27 -2.94 9.35
CA PHE A 92 -25.87 -4.07 10.04
C PHE A 92 -26.79 -3.53 11.12
N SER A 93 -28.12 -3.69 10.92
CA SER A 93 -29.08 -3.39 11.98
C SER A 93 -28.66 -4.08 13.29
N PRO A 94 -28.57 -3.36 14.42
CA PRO A 94 -28.22 -3.94 15.72
C PRO A 94 -29.20 -5.04 16.17
N TYR A 95 -30.31 -5.18 15.48
CA TYR A 95 -31.32 -6.23 15.68
C TYR A 95 -31.20 -7.35 14.65
N GLY A 96 -29.97 -7.67 14.23
CA GLY A 96 -29.66 -8.67 13.22
C GLY A 96 -30.60 -9.84 13.11
N LYS A 97 -31.69 -9.69 12.40
CA LYS A 97 -32.40 -10.80 11.84
C LYS A 97 -31.57 -11.33 10.69
N LEU A 98 -30.66 -12.23 11.01
CA LEU A 98 -29.98 -13.11 10.08
C LEU A 98 -31.02 -14.01 9.40
N ASN A 99 -31.75 -13.49 8.40
CA ASN A 99 -32.37 -14.36 7.43
C ASN A 99 -31.32 -14.73 6.37
N MET A 100 -31.54 -15.79 5.62
CA MET A 100 -30.59 -16.34 4.65
C MET A 100 -30.13 -15.32 3.57
N LYS A 101 -30.89 -14.25 3.33
CA LYS A 101 -30.47 -13.09 2.52
C LYS A 101 -29.44 -12.20 3.23
N GLY A 102 -29.31 -12.30 4.54
CA GLY A 102 -28.32 -11.56 5.32
C GLY A 102 -26.90 -12.07 5.17
N CYS A 103 -26.70 -13.35 4.81
CA CYS A 103 -25.35 -13.90 4.63
C CYS A 103 -24.63 -13.32 3.41
N ASP A 104 -25.34 -13.13 2.29
CA ASP A 104 -24.77 -12.50 1.10
C ASP A 104 -24.46 -11.03 1.34
N ASN A 105 -25.34 -10.32 2.04
CA ASN A 105 -25.13 -8.94 2.45
C ASN A 105 -23.96 -8.80 3.42
N LEU A 106 -23.81 -9.73 4.38
CA LEU A 106 -22.69 -9.76 5.31
C LEU A 106 -21.36 -9.92 4.58
N PHE A 107 -21.29 -10.82 3.61
CA PHE A 107 -20.11 -11.02 2.77
C PHE A 107 -19.77 -9.76 1.95
N ILE A 108 -20.74 -9.15 1.28
CA ILE A 108 -20.58 -7.94 0.49
C ILE A 108 -20.09 -6.77 1.37
N CYS A 109 -20.68 -6.58 2.54
CA CYS A 109 -20.24 -5.53 3.47
C CYS A 109 -18.83 -5.79 3.99
N SER A 110 -18.47 -7.04 4.30
CA SER A 110 -17.12 -7.40 4.72
C SER A 110 -16.08 -7.13 3.62
N VAL A 111 -16.40 -7.41 2.37
CA VAL A 111 -15.53 -7.10 1.21
C VAL A 111 -15.37 -5.60 1.03
N LYS A 112 -16.47 -4.83 1.07
CA LYS A 112 -16.44 -3.36 0.98
C LYS A 112 -15.62 -2.74 2.09
N GLN A 113 -15.79 -3.20 3.32
CA GLN A 113 -15.04 -2.75 4.49
C GLN A 113 -13.55 -3.03 4.33
N SER A 114 -13.20 -4.24 3.91
CA SER A 114 -11.80 -4.63 3.67
C SER A 114 -11.18 -3.77 2.58
N ASN A 115 -11.89 -3.53 1.49
CA ASN A 115 -11.41 -2.67 0.41
C ASN A 115 -11.24 -1.22 0.85
N ALA A 116 -12.19 -0.66 1.60
CA ALA A 116 -12.10 0.70 2.12
C ALA A 116 -10.90 0.86 3.07
N LEU A 117 -10.67 -0.11 3.94
CA LEU A 117 -9.53 -0.13 4.85
C LEU A 117 -8.21 -0.25 4.11
N ILE A 118 -8.10 -1.18 3.17
CA ILE A 118 -6.89 -1.36 2.36
C ILE A 118 -6.59 -0.10 1.56
N ASN A 119 -7.58 0.48 0.88
CA ASN A 119 -7.40 1.71 0.11
C ASN A 119 -6.97 2.89 0.98
N TYR A 120 -7.53 3.01 2.18
CA TYR A 120 -7.09 4.01 3.15
C TYR A 120 -5.61 3.83 3.53
N CYS A 121 -5.21 2.61 3.83
CA CYS A 121 -3.82 2.30 4.18
C CYS A 121 -2.86 2.60 3.01
N LEU A 122 -3.23 2.22 1.79
CA LEU A 122 -2.42 2.49 0.60
C LEU A 122 -2.31 3.99 0.30
N ALA A 123 -3.41 4.73 0.42
CA ALA A 123 -3.44 6.18 0.20
C ALA A 123 -2.60 6.96 1.23
N ASN A 124 -2.44 6.42 2.43
CA ASN A 124 -1.58 6.98 3.47
C ASN A 124 -0.19 6.34 3.52
N HIS A 125 0.18 5.58 2.51
CA HIS A 125 1.50 4.94 2.37
C HIS A 125 1.90 4.03 3.54
N LEU A 126 0.91 3.40 4.20
CA LEU A 126 1.15 2.49 5.33
C LEU A 126 1.68 1.14 4.86
N ASP A 127 2.64 0.58 5.59
CA ASP A 127 3.24 -0.72 5.27
C ASP A 127 2.35 -1.87 5.75
N ILE A 128 1.37 -2.25 4.94
CA ILE A 128 0.44 -3.35 5.24
C ILE A 128 0.98 -4.74 4.92
N ASN A 129 2.09 -4.81 4.20
CA ASN A 129 2.71 -6.08 3.75
C ASN A 129 4.00 -6.42 4.48
N GLY A 130 4.44 -5.59 5.43
CA GLY A 130 5.65 -5.81 6.22
C GLY A 130 6.94 -5.70 5.39
N LEU A 131 6.96 -4.80 4.41
CA LEU A 131 8.13 -4.59 3.54
C LEU A 131 9.29 -3.95 4.29
N ILE A 132 9.02 -3.10 5.28
CA ILE A 132 10.06 -2.46 6.10
C ILE A 132 10.83 -3.52 6.89
N GLU A 133 10.14 -4.45 7.54
CA GLU A 133 10.77 -5.54 8.29
C GLU A 133 11.60 -6.48 7.41
N LYS A 134 11.23 -6.59 6.14
CA LYS A 134 11.96 -7.39 5.14
C LYS A 134 13.09 -6.61 4.45
N GLU A 135 13.34 -5.37 4.86
CA GLU A 135 14.30 -4.46 4.23
C GLU A 135 14.02 -4.17 2.74
N LEU A 136 12.77 -4.37 2.31
CA LEU A 136 12.30 -4.11 0.95
C LEU A 136 11.70 -2.69 0.81
N ALA A 137 11.46 -1.99 1.91
CA ALA A 137 10.99 -0.61 1.96
C ALA A 137 11.81 0.21 2.95
N ILE A 138 11.70 1.52 2.83
CA ILE A 138 12.33 2.49 3.74
C ILE A 138 11.26 3.04 4.67
N ASP A 139 11.54 3.05 5.97
CA ASP A 139 10.69 3.73 6.95
C ASP A 139 10.74 5.24 6.72
N ALA A 140 9.60 5.80 6.33
CA ALA A 140 9.45 7.22 6.03
C ALA A 140 9.19 8.09 7.27
N THR A 141 9.13 7.49 8.46
CA THR A 141 8.86 8.22 9.71
C THR A 141 9.94 9.30 9.95
N GLY A 142 9.50 10.55 10.12
CA GLY A 142 10.41 11.67 10.31
C GLY A 142 11.10 12.18 9.04
N LEU A 143 10.83 11.57 7.89
CA LEU A 143 11.27 12.04 6.58
C LEU A 143 10.15 12.86 5.93
N ASP A 144 10.48 14.01 5.40
CA ASP A 144 9.53 14.88 4.68
C ASP A 144 9.43 14.45 3.20
N ILE A 145 8.87 13.25 2.99
CA ILE A 145 8.81 12.60 1.67
C ILE A 145 7.47 12.87 0.96
N TYR A 146 6.36 12.83 1.70
CA TYR A 146 4.99 13.01 1.18
C TYR A 146 4.35 14.31 1.58
#